data_1b61d04cb30acbbbd1a47556852e8a81
#
_entry.id   1b61d04cb30acbbbd1a47556852e8a81
#
_cell.length_a   1.000
_cell.length_b   1.000
_cell.length_c   1.000
_cell.angle_alpha   90.00
_cell.angle_beta   90.00
_cell.angle_gamma   90.00
#
_symmetry.space_group_name_H-M   'P 1'
#
loop_
_entity.id
_entity.type
_entity.pdbx_description
1 polymer ?
#
loop_
_entity_poly.entity_id
_entity_poly.type
_entity_poly.pdbx_seq_one_letter_code
_entity_poly.pdbx_strand_id
1 'polypeptide(L)'
;MKKILLLVFIIASCKQEPIQKTPSNGFISGTNSEIKIGSQEAVEVFKKLDDAWAQLDYELIKSFIAEEASLSFHDGYVAKTPQEFVDKIKLEVARVEAEGNTYDWTTNYAFALAATDDGSEETDVDTGDWVNAQFTSKNTNPESEIDSEIFYEYYHIVNKKVVSWNSFRKIINK
;
A
#
# COMPACT_ATOMS: atom_id res chain seq x y z
N MET A 1 67.23 4.30 39.10
CA MET A 1 66.76 4.34 37.67
C MET A 1 65.26 4.17 37.70
N LYS A 2 64.50 5.26 37.51
CA LYS A 2 63.04 5.24 37.49
C LYS A 2 62.58 5.02 36.05
N LYS A 3 61.90 3.92 35.79
CA LYS A 3 61.28 3.64 34.48
C LYS A 3 59.93 4.39 34.45
N ILE A 4 59.82 5.38 33.54
CA ILE A 4 58.57 6.10 33.24
C ILE A 4 57.82 5.26 32.23
N LEU A 5 56.65 4.73 32.62
CA LEU A 5 55.74 3.99 31.74
C LEU A 5 54.84 5.03 31.01
N LEU A 6 55.10 5.25 29.73
CA LEU A 6 54.33 6.16 28.91
C LEU A 6 53.06 5.41 28.43
N LEU A 7 51.91 5.76 29.05
CA LEU A 7 50.60 5.21 28.66
C LEU A 7 50.05 6.03 27.48
N VAL A 8 50.12 5.47 26.30
CA VAL A 8 49.54 6.09 25.08
C VAL A 8 48.05 5.76 25.05
N PHE A 9 47.19 6.73 25.30
CA PHE A 9 45.75 6.66 25.10
C PHE A 9 45.45 6.80 23.58
N ILE A 10 45.12 5.71 22.89
CA ILE A 10 44.56 5.73 21.55
C ILE A 10 43.09 6.12 21.67
N ILE A 11 42.78 7.39 21.45
CA ILE A 11 41.38 7.86 21.29
C ILE A 11 40.93 7.37 19.95
N ALA A 12 40.20 6.24 19.93
CA ALA A 12 39.43 5.80 18.74
C ALA A 12 38.30 6.81 18.54
N SER A 13 38.55 7.82 17.71
CA SER A 13 37.51 8.72 17.20
C SER A 13 36.59 7.91 16.27
N CYS A 14 35.49 7.41 16.81
CA CYS A 14 34.38 6.96 15.98
C CYS A 14 33.92 8.15 15.15
N LYS A 15 34.32 8.21 13.89
CA LYS A 15 33.67 9.10 12.92
C LYS A 15 32.23 8.59 12.78
N GLN A 16 31.31 9.28 13.42
CA GLN A 16 29.89 9.13 13.12
C GLN A 16 29.72 9.56 11.65
N GLU A 17 29.46 8.60 10.78
CA GLU A 17 29.09 8.92 9.40
C GLU A 17 27.85 9.82 9.47
N PRO A 18 27.82 10.93 8.71
CA PRO A 18 26.63 11.78 8.67
C PRO A 18 25.47 10.92 8.20
N ILE A 19 24.36 10.93 8.97
CA ILE A 19 23.11 10.28 8.58
C ILE A 19 22.74 10.86 7.20
N GLN A 20 22.89 10.03 6.18
CA GLN A 20 22.56 10.43 4.82
C GLN A 20 21.05 10.58 4.76
N LYS A 21 20.55 11.81 4.73
CA LYS A 21 19.11 12.10 4.62
C LYS A 21 18.63 11.49 3.31
N THR A 22 17.66 10.56 3.38
CA THR A 22 17.05 9.97 2.19
C THR A 22 16.47 11.11 1.35
N PRO A 23 16.78 11.19 0.05
CA PRO A 23 16.20 12.21 -0.81
C PRO A 23 14.68 12.15 -0.80
N SER A 24 14.02 13.30 -0.69
CA SER A 24 12.58 13.43 -0.88
C SER A 24 12.28 13.65 -2.36
N ASN A 25 11.22 13.01 -2.87
CA ASN A 25 10.77 13.14 -4.25
C ASN A 25 9.37 13.77 -4.36
N GLY A 26 8.79 14.24 -3.26
CA GLY A 26 7.45 14.79 -3.26
C GLY A 26 7.11 15.53 -1.98
N PHE A 27 5.91 16.07 -1.95
CA PHE A 27 5.39 16.85 -0.81
C PHE A 27 3.90 16.58 -0.62
N ILE A 28 3.40 16.86 0.58
CA ILE A 28 1.96 16.93 0.87
C ILE A 28 1.59 18.40 0.97
N SER A 29 0.68 18.86 0.10
CA SER A 29 0.27 20.26 0.06
C SER A 29 -0.37 20.69 1.38
N GLY A 30 0.04 21.86 1.89
CA GLY A 30 -0.45 22.40 3.16
C GLY A 30 0.28 21.89 4.41
N THR A 31 1.31 21.05 4.24
CA THR A 31 2.16 20.54 5.32
C THR A 31 3.64 20.77 5.00
N ASN A 32 4.53 20.51 5.96
CA ASN A 32 5.97 20.44 5.73
C ASN A 32 6.44 18.99 5.46
N SER A 33 5.52 18.06 5.34
CA SER A 33 5.84 16.66 5.10
C SER A 33 6.40 16.44 3.70
N GLU A 34 7.49 15.67 3.66
CA GLU A 34 8.13 15.21 2.42
C GLU A 34 7.71 13.77 2.13
N ILE A 35 7.60 13.39 0.87
CA ILE A 35 7.37 12.00 0.47
C ILE A 35 8.71 11.30 0.29
N LYS A 36 8.80 10.08 0.81
CA LYS A 36 9.96 9.18 0.70
C LYS A 36 9.50 7.77 0.34
N ILE A 37 10.46 6.88 0.08
CA ILE A 37 10.17 5.45 -0.08
C ILE A 37 9.62 4.92 1.23
N GLY A 38 8.49 4.19 1.14
CA GLY A 38 7.82 3.56 2.28
C GLY A 38 8.50 2.27 2.73
N SER A 39 7.89 1.60 3.69
CA SER A 39 8.44 0.39 4.30
C SER A 39 8.25 -0.85 3.46
N GLN A 40 9.19 -1.80 3.57
CA GLN A 40 9.04 -3.13 3.01
C GLN A 40 7.88 -3.89 3.70
N GLU A 41 7.63 -3.59 4.99
CA GLU A 41 6.53 -4.22 5.73
C GLU A 41 5.17 -3.92 5.11
N ALA A 42 4.92 -2.69 4.67
CA ALA A 42 3.67 -2.32 4.00
C ALA A 42 3.49 -3.09 2.69
N VAL A 43 4.56 -3.24 1.90
CA VAL A 43 4.54 -4.06 0.68
C VAL A 43 4.22 -5.52 0.99
N GLU A 44 4.75 -6.08 2.08
CA GLU A 44 4.45 -7.47 2.48
C GLU A 44 3.02 -7.64 2.99
N VAL A 45 2.46 -6.63 3.67
CA VAL A 45 1.03 -6.62 4.05
C VAL A 45 0.16 -6.61 2.79
N PHE A 46 0.47 -5.74 1.83
CA PHE A 46 -0.22 -5.68 0.54
C PHE A 46 -0.19 -7.03 -0.18
N LYS A 47 0.98 -7.67 -0.33
CA LYS A 47 1.10 -8.97 -1.00
C LYS A 47 0.22 -10.04 -0.36
N LYS A 48 0.20 -10.11 0.97
CA LYS A 48 -0.64 -11.07 1.69
C LYS A 48 -2.13 -10.81 1.50
N LEU A 49 -2.53 -9.54 1.43
CA LEU A 49 -3.90 -9.15 1.13
C LEU A 49 -4.26 -9.51 -0.32
N ASP A 50 -3.39 -9.22 -1.30
CA ASP A 50 -3.56 -9.55 -2.71
C ASP A 50 -3.68 -11.08 -2.91
N ASP A 51 -2.81 -11.87 -2.27
CA ASP A 51 -2.87 -13.32 -2.27
C ASP A 51 -4.18 -13.86 -1.66
N ALA A 52 -4.61 -13.29 -0.52
CA ALA A 52 -5.88 -13.66 0.12
C ALA A 52 -7.08 -13.33 -0.77
N TRP A 53 -7.03 -12.19 -1.46
CA TRP A 53 -8.09 -11.75 -2.37
C TRP A 53 -8.15 -12.65 -3.60
N ALA A 54 -7.01 -12.99 -4.20
CA ALA A 54 -6.95 -13.92 -5.34
C ALA A 54 -7.49 -15.32 -4.99
N GLN A 55 -7.37 -15.74 -3.72
CA GLN A 55 -7.92 -17.00 -3.23
C GLN A 55 -9.35 -16.90 -2.71
N LEU A 56 -9.94 -15.68 -2.72
CA LEU A 56 -11.25 -15.39 -2.14
C LEU A 56 -11.38 -15.83 -0.66
N ASP A 57 -10.26 -15.77 0.08
CA ASP A 57 -10.25 -16.00 1.52
C ASP A 57 -10.78 -14.77 2.27
N TYR A 58 -12.09 -14.68 2.33
CA TYR A 58 -12.80 -13.53 2.87
C TYR A 58 -12.50 -13.24 4.35
N GLU A 59 -12.23 -14.26 5.14
CA GLU A 59 -11.87 -14.08 6.55
C GLU A 59 -10.45 -13.50 6.67
N LEU A 60 -9.53 -13.98 5.87
CA LEU A 60 -8.18 -13.44 5.83
C LEU A 60 -8.16 -12.01 5.27
N ILE A 61 -8.93 -11.71 4.21
CA ILE A 61 -9.11 -10.33 3.69
C ILE A 61 -9.57 -9.41 4.82
N LYS A 62 -10.65 -9.74 5.54
CA LYS A 62 -11.14 -8.95 6.67
C LYS A 62 -10.06 -8.70 7.72
N SER A 63 -9.20 -9.70 7.95
CA SER A 63 -8.13 -9.58 8.95
C SER A 63 -7.11 -8.50 8.62
N PHE A 64 -6.98 -8.06 7.37
CA PHE A 64 -6.10 -6.97 6.95
C PHE A 64 -6.76 -5.59 6.97
N ILE A 65 -8.07 -5.51 7.12
CA ILE A 65 -8.81 -4.24 7.11
C ILE A 65 -9.00 -3.72 8.54
N ALA A 66 -8.90 -2.41 8.72
CA ALA A 66 -9.23 -1.78 10.00
C ALA A 66 -10.76 -1.70 10.19
N GLU A 67 -11.23 -1.73 11.44
CA GLU A 67 -12.67 -1.71 11.74
C GLU A 67 -13.37 -0.44 11.22
N GLU A 68 -12.68 0.70 11.21
CA GLU A 68 -13.20 2.00 10.75
C GLU A 68 -12.52 2.45 9.45
N ALA A 69 -12.30 1.50 8.51
CA ALA A 69 -11.68 1.80 7.23
C ALA A 69 -12.61 2.60 6.30
N SER A 70 -12.01 3.30 5.33
CA SER A 70 -12.73 3.94 4.22
C SER A 70 -12.26 3.36 2.89
N LEU A 71 -13.07 2.50 2.27
CA LEU A 71 -12.67 1.67 1.14
C LEU A 71 -13.53 1.98 -0.09
N SER A 72 -12.99 2.80 -1.00
CA SER A 72 -13.70 3.35 -2.15
C SER A 72 -13.48 2.52 -3.40
N PHE A 73 -14.53 1.90 -3.91
CA PHE A 73 -14.53 1.16 -5.16
C PHE A 73 -14.63 2.08 -6.37
N HIS A 74 -14.16 1.62 -7.51
CA HIS A 74 -14.15 2.35 -8.79
C HIS A 74 -15.55 2.72 -9.29
N ASP A 75 -16.63 2.11 -8.78
CA ASP A 75 -18.03 2.39 -9.12
C ASP A 75 -18.68 3.42 -8.19
N GLY A 76 -17.93 3.96 -7.22
CA GLY A 76 -18.38 4.95 -6.26
C GLY A 76 -18.95 4.36 -4.96
N TYR A 77 -19.05 3.03 -4.83
CA TYR A 77 -19.41 2.42 -3.56
C TYR A 77 -18.28 2.61 -2.54
N VAL A 78 -18.64 2.90 -1.28
CA VAL A 78 -17.67 3.06 -0.18
C VAL A 78 -18.05 2.13 0.97
N ALA A 79 -17.21 1.11 1.18
CA ALA A 79 -17.31 0.26 2.37
C ALA A 79 -16.66 0.96 3.58
N LYS A 80 -17.29 0.84 4.76
CA LYS A 80 -16.83 1.43 6.02
C LYS A 80 -16.37 0.40 7.04
N THR A 81 -16.60 -0.86 6.76
CA THR A 81 -16.23 -1.99 7.62
C THR A 81 -15.60 -3.10 6.80
N PRO A 82 -14.80 -3.98 7.44
CA PRO A 82 -14.26 -5.18 6.79
C PRO A 82 -15.37 -6.06 6.16
N GLN A 83 -16.52 -6.15 6.82
CA GLN A 83 -17.62 -6.97 6.33
C GLN A 83 -18.27 -6.38 5.07
N GLU A 84 -18.55 -5.08 5.04
CA GLU A 84 -19.08 -4.39 3.86
C GLU A 84 -18.14 -4.52 2.67
N PHE A 85 -16.82 -4.44 2.90
CA PHE A 85 -15.80 -4.62 1.87
C PHE A 85 -15.88 -6.00 1.23
N VAL A 86 -15.87 -7.05 2.05
CA VAL A 86 -15.96 -8.43 1.57
C VAL A 86 -17.30 -8.72 0.89
N ASP A 87 -18.40 -8.17 1.40
CA ASP A 87 -19.71 -8.37 0.77
C ASP A 87 -19.76 -7.71 -0.62
N LYS A 88 -19.12 -6.54 -0.80
CA LYS A 88 -18.99 -5.92 -2.11
C LYS A 88 -18.11 -6.75 -3.05
N ILE A 89 -16.99 -7.31 -2.56
CA ILE A 89 -16.15 -8.22 -3.36
C ILE A 89 -16.96 -9.42 -3.86
N LYS A 90 -17.77 -10.06 -3.01
CA LYS A 90 -18.63 -11.18 -3.41
C LYS A 90 -19.62 -10.80 -4.53
N LEU A 91 -20.17 -9.59 -4.46
CA LEU A 91 -21.05 -9.07 -5.52
C LEU A 91 -20.28 -8.87 -6.83
N GLU A 92 -19.05 -8.35 -6.78
CA GLU A 92 -18.22 -8.18 -7.97
C GLU A 92 -17.83 -9.54 -8.59
N VAL A 93 -17.45 -10.52 -7.78
CA VAL A 93 -17.17 -11.89 -8.24
C VAL A 93 -18.39 -12.45 -8.98
N ALA A 94 -19.57 -12.41 -8.35
CA ALA A 94 -20.81 -12.93 -8.95
C ALA A 94 -21.19 -12.18 -10.25
N ARG A 95 -20.94 -10.87 -10.31
CA ARG A 95 -21.18 -10.08 -11.53
C ARG A 95 -20.25 -10.51 -12.66
N VAL A 96 -18.95 -10.62 -12.39
CA VAL A 96 -17.94 -11.00 -13.37
C VAL A 96 -18.21 -12.40 -13.94
N GLU A 97 -18.59 -13.36 -13.08
CA GLU A 97 -18.95 -14.72 -13.46
C GLU A 97 -20.25 -14.76 -14.32
N ALA A 98 -21.24 -13.95 -13.94
CA ALA A 98 -22.50 -13.84 -14.69
C ALA A 98 -22.30 -13.24 -16.10
N GLU A 99 -21.26 -12.43 -16.28
CA GLU A 99 -20.84 -11.89 -17.58
C GLU A 99 -19.99 -12.88 -18.40
N GLY A 100 -19.77 -14.10 -17.89
CA GLY A 100 -18.96 -15.13 -18.54
C GLY A 100 -17.46 -14.87 -18.47
N ASN A 101 -17.02 -14.08 -17.50
CA ASN A 101 -15.62 -13.77 -17.25
C ASN A 101 -15.07 -14.54 -16.05
N THR A 102 -13.73 -14.63 -15.97
CA THR A 102 -13.02 -15.12 -14.79
C THR A 102 -12.66 -13.94 -13.91
N TYR A 103 -12.87 -14.07 -12.60
CA TYR A 103 -12.45 -13.09 -11.61
C TYR A 103 -10.97 -13.33 -11.25
N ASP A 104 -10.09 -12.79 -12.08
CA ASP A 104 -8.63 -12.89 -11.90
C ASP A 104 -7.92 -11.63 -12.38
N TRP A 105 -6.66 -11.48 -12.01
CA TRP A 105 -5.80 -10.38 -12.43
C TRP A 105 -4.32 -10.73 -12.36
N THR A 106 -3.53 -9.90 -13.01
CA THR A 106 -2.08 -9.87 -12.87
C THR A 106 -1.67 -8.59 -12.17
N THR A 107 -0.94 -8.69 -11.08
CA THR A 107 -0.32 -7.54 -10.40
C THR A 107 0.89 -7.08 -11.21
N ASN A 108 0.80 -5.91 -11.84
CA ASN A 108 1.83 -5.38 -12.73
C ASN A 108 3.00 -4.79 -11.92
N TYR A 109 2.69 -4.03 -10.88
CA TYR A 109 3.65 -3.49 -9.92
C TYR A 109 2.96 -3.13 -8.60
N ALA A 110 3.77 -3.04 -7.55
CA ALA A 110 3.41 -2.39 -6.30
C ALA A 110 4.65 -1.75 -5.67
N PHE A 111 4.49 -0.57 -5.06
CA PHE A 111 5.54 0.11 -4.31
C PHE A 111 4.93 0.93 -3.18
N ALA A 112 5.69 1.14 -2.11
CA ALA A 112 5.26 1.90 -0.96
C ALA A 112 5.90 3.29 -0.91
N LEU A 113 5.10 4.28 -0.51
CA LEU A 113 5.53 5.63 -0.17
C LEU A 113 5.15 5.94 1.28
N ALA A 114 5.93 6.77 1.94
CA ALA A 114 5.64 7.27 3.28
C ALA A 114 5.81 8.79 3.33
N ALA A 115 5.02 9.46 4.17
CA ALA A 115 5.25 10.86 4.52
C ALA A 115 6.26 10.94 5.67
N THR A 116 7.06 12.01 5.70
CA THR A 116 7.83 12.35 6.88
C THR A 116 6.92 13.07 7.87
N ASP A 117 7.17 12.86 9.16
CA ASP A 117 6.61 13.70 10.20
C ASP A 117 7.15 15.14 10.01
N ASP A 118 6.27 16.12 9.97
CA ASP A 118 6.66 17.55 9.83
C ASP A 118 6.92 18.22 11.18
N GLY A 119 6.76 17.45 12.29
CA GLY A 119 6.98 17.93 13.66
C GLY A 119 5.93 18.90 14.16
N SER A 120 4.79 19.05 13.46
CA SER A 120 3.68 19.88 13.93
C SER A 120 2.76 19.07 14.84
N GLU A 121 2.37 19.64 15.99
CA GLU A 121 1.42 19.01 16.91
C GLU A 121 -0.01 18.88 16.32
N GLU A 122 -0.30 19.58 15.21
CA GLU A 122 -1.60 19.55 14.52
C GLU A 122 -1.68 18.48 13.42
N THR A 123 -0.57 17.98 12.94
CA THR A 123 -0.55 16.89 11.97
C THR A 123 -0.38 15.56 12.70
N ASP A 124 -1.47 15.03 13.20
CA ASP A 124 -1.62 13.58 13.33
C ASP A 124 -1.66 13.03 11.89
N VAL A 125 -0.55 13.26 11.15
CA VAL A 125 -0.34 12.61 9.86
C VAL A 125 -0.23 11.14 10.23
N ASP A 126 -1.32 10.43 9.99
CA ASP A 126 -1.37 8.99 10.08
C ASP A 126 -0.05 8.42 9.55
N THR A 127 0.82 8.02 10.47
CA THR A 127 2.21 7.63 10.21
C THR A 127 2.28 6.27 9.51
N GLY A 128 1.39 6.04 8.56
CA GLY A 128 1.36 4.83 7.77
C GLY A 128 2.12 4.98 6.45
N ASP A 129 2.08 3.91 5.71
CA ASP A 129 2.60 3.84 4.35
C ASP A 129 1.46 3.79 3.33
N TRP A 130 1.68 4.39 2.17
CA TRP A 130 0.78 4.26 1.01
C TRP A 130 1.37 3.29 0.01
N VAL A 131 0.73 2.13 -0.16
CA VAL A 131 1.06 1.21 -1.24
C VAL A 131 0.25 1.59 -2.48
N ASN A 132 0.96 1.81 -3.58
CA ASN A 132 0.38 2.06 -4.90
C ASN A 132 0.57 0.81 -5.73
N ALA A 133 -0.51 0.27 -6.29
CA ALA A 133 -0.47 -0.93 -7.09
C ALA A 133 -1.23 -0.75 -8.41
N GLN A 134 -0.85 -1.51 -9.41
CA GLN A 134 -1.57 -1.59 -10.68
C GLN A 134 -1.81 -3.04 -11.04
N PHE A 135 -3.02 -3.30 -11.51
CA PHE A 135 -3.46 -4.63 -11.92
C PHE A 135 -4.00 -4.61 -13.34
N THR A 136 -3.92 -5.74 -14.01
CA THR A 136 -4.60 -5.98 -15.29
C THR A 136 -5.47 -7.22 -15.17
N SER A 137 -6.78 -7.07 -15.37
CA SER A 137 -7.73 -8.17 -15.56
C SER A 137 -8.04 -8.28 -17.03
N LYS A 138 -7.88 -9.47 -17.61
CA LYS A 138 -8.22 -9.75 -19.00
C LYS A 138 -9.64 -10.24 -19.12
N ASN A 139 -10.35 -9.72 -20.10
CA ASN A 139 -11.68 -10.22 -20.39
C ASN A 139 -11.59 -11.56 -21.14
N THR A 140 -12.20 -12.60 -20.59
CA THR A 140 -12.18 -13.96 -21.14
C THR A 140 -13.44 -14.27 -21.96
N ASN A 141 -14.46 -13.41 -21.91
CA ASN A 141 -15.67 -13.55 -22.73
C ASN A 141 -15.39 -13.10 -24.18
N PRO A 142 -15.45 -13.98 -25.19
CA PRO A 142 -15.19 -13.63 -26.58
C PRO A 142 -16.22 -12.66 -27.19
N GLU A 143 -17.43 -12.61 -26.63
CA GLU A 143 -18.52 -11.75 -27.10
C GLU A 143 -18.44 -10.33 -26.52
N SER A 144 -17.56 -10.10 -25.56
CA SER A 144 -17.36 -8.78 -24.97
C SER A 144 -16.59 -7.86 -25.91
N GLU A 145 -16.95 -6.58 -25.95
CA GLU A 145 -16.17 -5.53 -26.61
C GLU A 145 -14.93 -5.09 -25.80
N ILE A 146 -14.89 -5.46 -24.53
CA ILE A 146 -13.77 -5.15 -23.63
C ILE A 146 -12.67 -6.20 -23.85
N ASP A 147 -11.42 -5.74 -24.02
CA ASP A 147 -10.23 -6.57 -24.05
C ASP A 147 -9.70 -6.81 -22.62
N SER A 148 -9.53 -5.73 -21.88
CA SER A 148 -8.99 -5.78 -20.53
C SER A 148 -9.41 -4.57 -19.70
N GLU A 149 -9.25 -4.70 -18.40
CA GLU A 149 -9.43 -3.62 -17.43
C GLU A 149 -8.13 -3.41 -16.66
N ILE A 150 -7.74 -2.15 -16.47
CA ILE A 150 -6.58 -1.77 -15.67
C ILE A 150 -7.08 -1.06 -14.43
N PHE A 151 -6.68 -1.58 -13.26
CA PHE A 151 -6.99 -0.99 -11.98
C PHE A 151 -5.75 -0.31 -11.41
N TYR A 152 -5.92 0.89 -10.88
CA TYR A 152 -4.94 1.64 -10.11
C TYR A 152 -5.46 1.75 -8.69
N GLU A 153 -4.72 1.26 -7.74
CA GLU A 153 -5.18 1.17 -6.36
C GLU A 153 -4.18 1.78 -5.39
N TYR A 154 -4.73 2.42 -4.37
CA TYR A 154 -3.97 3.11 -3.33
C TYR A 154 -4.43 2.59 -1.98
N TYR A 155 -3.51 1.98 -1.25
CA TYR A 155 -3.74 1.40 0.07
C TYR A 155 -3.02 2.23 1.11
N HIS A 156 -3.73 2.82 2.06
CA HIS A 156 -3.11 3.42 3.23
C HIS A 156 -3.05 2.37 4.34
N ILE A 157 -1.84 2.00 4.75
CA ILE A 157 -1.57 0.92 5.69
C ILE A 157 -0.96 1.51 6.97
N VAL A 158 -1.68 1.36 8.08
CA VAL A 158 -1.26 1.78 9.42
C VAL A 158 -1.31 0.56 10.33
N ASN A 159 -0.25 0.30 11.08
CA ASN A 159 -0.18 -0.83 12.01
C ASN A 159 -0.59 -2.17 11.38
N LYS A 160 -0.13 -2.43 10.14
CA LYS A 160 -0.43 -3.65 9.34
C LYS A 160 -1.89 -3.81 8.95
N LYS A 161 -2.69 -2.76 9.01
CA LYS A 161 -4.08 -2.73 8.58
C LYS A 161 -4.29 -1.68 7.50
N VAL A 162 -5.12 -1.99 6.53
CA VAL A 162 -5.62 -1.02 5.56
C VAL A 162 -6.68 -0.15 6.25
N VAL A 163 -6.39 1.13 6.40
CA VAL A 163 -7.31 2.13 6.96
C VAL A 163 -8.04 2.90 5.88
N SER A 164 -7.46 2.97 4.69
CA SER A 164 -8.08 3.58 3.52
C SER A 164 -7.64 2.86 2.24
N TRP A 165 -8.55 2.72 1.30
CA TRP A 165 -8.28 2.16 -0.02
C TRP A 165 -9.12 2.86 -1.07
N ASN A 166 -8.53 3.11 -2.23
CA ASN A 166 -9.21 3.70 -3.37
C ASN A 166 -8.83 2.93 -4.64
N SER A 167 -9.83 2.56 -5.42
CA SER A 167 -9.67 1.89 -6.71
C SER A 167 -10.16 2.77 -7.85
N PHE A 168 -9.38 2.83 -8.92
CA PHE A 168 -9.73 3.51 -10.17
C PHE A 168 -9.59 2.53 -11.32
N ARG A 169 -10.54 2.54 -12.24
CA ARG A 169 -10.61 1.60 -13.36
C ARG A 169 -10.48 2.30 -14.70
N LYS A 170 -9.64 1.73 -15.57
CA LYS A 170 -9.56 2.07 -17.00
C LYS A 170 -9.97 0.87 -17.83
N ILE A 171 -10.93 1.04 -18.73
CA ILE A 171 -11.39 0.01 -19.67
C ILE A 171 -10.60 0.13 -20.97
N ILE A 172 -10.15 -0.99 -21.50
CA ILE A 172 -9.50 -1.14 -22.80
C ILE A 172 -10.42 -1.96 -23.68
N ASN A 173 -10.87 -1.39 -24.79
CA ASN A 173 -11.70 -2.06 -25.78
C ASN A 173 -10.83 -2.82 -26.81
N LYS A 174 -11.43 -3.86 -27.43
CA LYS A 174 -10.83 -4.62 -28.54
C LYS A 174 -10.61 -3.78 -29.79
#